data_26c96b55cb73541f809dc0cdc5007504
#
_entry.id   26c96b55cb73541f809dc0cdc5007504
#
_cell.length_a   1.000
_cell.length_b   1.000
_cell.length_c   1.000
_cell.angle_alpha   90.00
_cell.angle_beta   90.00
_cell.angle_gamma   90.00
#
_symmetry.space_group_name_H-M   'P 1'
#
loop_
_entity.id
_entity.type
_entity.pdbx_description
1 polymer ?
#
loop_
_entity_poly.entity_id
_entity_poly.type
_entity_poly.pdbx_seq_one_letter_code
_entity_poly.pdbx_strand_id
1 'polypeptide(L)'
;IICDPEGEYGNLVRQFNGEVIKVSSKSKDYLNPLDINMNYGDGDAPLKDKANFIMSMLELVVGGSGLTAEEKSVIDRCLPKIYEKYFENPEPCNMPILQDLYDMLKGQEEKVGKKLATEMEIYVSGSLNVFNHRSNVDLNKKLLCFDIKELGSQLKKIGMLVIQDQVWNKVSQNRGSKATRYYIDEFHLLLKDEQTASYSVEIWKRFRKWGGIPTGITQNVKDLSLIHI
;
A
#
# COMPACT_ATOMS: atom_id res chain seq x y z
N ILE A 1 0.12 -4.06 -14.94
CA ILE A 1 -0.78 -3.71 -13.85
C ILE A 1 -1.16 -2.24 -14.00
N ILE A 2 -2.44 -1.92 -13.81
CA ILE A 2 -2.99 -0.56 -13.92
C ILE A 2 -3.62 -0.19 -12.58
N CYS A 3 -3.31 1.00 -12.06
CA CYS A 3 -4.05 1.65 -10.99
C CYS A 3 -4.99 2.69 -11.63
N ASP A 4 -6.30 2.51 -11.46
CA ASP A 4 -7.37 3.20 -12.14
C ASP A 4 -8.29 3.92 -11.14
N PRO A 5 -7.97 5.17 -10.78
CA PRO A 5 -8.75 5.95 -9.82
C PRO A 5 -10.10 6.45 -10.37
N GLU A 6 -10.26 6.48 -11.69
CA GLU A 6 -11.46 7.01 -12.34
C GLU A 6 -12.32 5.94 -13.02
N GLY A 7 -11.86 4.66 -13.04
CA GLY A 7 -12.63 3.51 -13.56
C GLY A 7 -12.75 3.50 -15.09
N GLU A 8 -11.73 3.96 -15.79
CA GLU A 8 -11.75 4.12 -17.26
C GLU A 8 -11.22 2.91 -18.01
N TYR A 9 -10.31 2.13 -17.40
CA TYR A 9 -9.58 1.05 -18.08
C TYR A 9 -10.27 -0.31 -18.00
N GLY A 10 -11.30 -0.47 -17.14
CA GLY A 10 -11.93 -1.76 -16.87
C GLY A 10 -12.43 -2.50 -18.11
N ASN A 11 -13.08 -1.79 -19.04
CA ASN A 11 -13.59 -2.40 -20.29
C ASN A 11 -12.44 -2.86 -21.20
N LEU A 12 -11.40 -2.04 -21.36
CA LEU A 12 -10.22 -2.37 -22.14
C LEU A 12 -9.54 -3.64 -21.58
N VAL A 13 -9.36 -3.69 -20.28
CA VAL A 13 -8.69 -4.82 -19.60
C VAL A 13 -9.44 -6.12 -19.82
N ARG A 14 -10.78 -6.10 -19.73
CA ARG A 14 -11.61 -7.29 -19.99
C ARG A 14 -11.53 -7.76 -21.44
N GLN A 15 -11.46 -6.85 -22.41
CA GLN A 15 -11.30 -7.20 -23.85
C GLN A 15 -9.97 -7.94 -24.11
N PHE A 16 -8.93 -7.67 -23.32
CA PHE A 16 -7.65 -8.38 -23.38
C PHE A 16 -7.54 -9.57 -22.41
N ASN A 17 -8.68 -10.12 -21.97
CA ASN A 17 -8.75 -11.22 -21.00
C ASN A 17 -7.96 -10.93 -19.70
N GLY A 18 -7.87 -9.66 -19.31
CA GLY A 18 -7.34 -9.24 -18.03
C GLY A 18 -8.39 -9.29 -16.93
N GLU A 19 -7.96 -9.06 -15.70
CA GLU A 19 -8.80 -9.05 -14.53
C GLU A 19 -8.94 -7.63 -13.96
N VAL A 20 -10.16 -7.27 -13.59
CA VAL A 20 -10.47 -5.99 -12.93
C VAL A 20 -10.84 -6.29 -11.49
N ILE A 21 -9.98 -5.85 -10.58
CA ILE A 21 -10.14 -5.94 -9.13
C ILE A 21 -10.77 -4.63 -8.67
N LYS A 22 -11.99 -4.71 -8.13
CA LYS A 22 -12.68 -3.54 -7.59
C LYS A 22 -12.40 -3.40 -6.11
N VAL A 23 -11.78 -2.30 -5.71
CA VAL A 23 -11.52 -1.99 -4.30
C VAL A 23 -12.50 -0.90 -3.85
N SER A 24 -13.47 -1.28 -3.05
CA SER A 24 -14.47 -0.37 -2.49
C SER A 24 -15.09 -0.94 -1.22
N SER A 25 -15.85 -0.13 -0.47
CA SER A 25 -16.58 -0.58 0.72
C SER A 25 -17.69 -1.62 0.42
N LYS A 26 -18.08 -1.76 -0.84
CA LYS A 26 -19.12 -2.71 -1.29
C LYS A 26 -18.54 -3.92 -2.03
N SER A 27 -17.27 -3.89 -2.36
CA SER A 27 -16.59 -4.99 -3.04
C SER A 27 -16.33 -6.15 -2.08
N LYS A 28 -16.14 -7.34 -2.68
CA LYS A 28 -15.62 -8.52 -1.98
C LYS A 28 -14.14 -8.77 -2.29
N ASP A 29 -13.52 -7.88 -3.06
CA ASP A 29 -12.10 -7.93 -3.38
C ASP A 29 -11.34 -7.12 -2.32
N TYR A 30 -10.44 -7.77 -1.61
CA TYR A 30 -9.70 -7.17 -0.51
C TYR A 30 -8.21 -7.16 -0.82
N LEU A 31 -7.57 -6.06 -0.42
CA LEU A 31 -6.13 -5.87 -0.45
C LEU A 31 -5.66 -5.55 0.97
N ASN A 32 -4.72 -6.34 1.47
CA ASN A 32 -4.13 -6.12 2.78
C ASN A 32 -2.89 -5.22 2.65
N PRO A 33 -2.86 -4.05 3.27
CA PRO A 33 -1.68 -3.19 3.26
C PRO A 33 -0.48 -3.82 3.99
N LEU A 34 -0.71 -4.82 4.84
CA LEU A 34 0.35 -5.51 5.57
C LEU A 34 0.93 -6.73 4.83
N ASP A 35 0.46 -7.03 3.61
CA ASP A 35 1.03 -8.12 2.81
C ASP A 35 2.52 -7.87 2.54
N ILE A 36 3.30 -8.92 2.75
CA ILE A 36 4.74 -8.94 2.51
C ILE A 36 5.15 -10.31 1.95
N ASN A 37 6.22 -10.36 1.17
CA ASN A 37 6.85 -11.62 0.80
C ASN A 37 8.32 -11.65 1.27
N MET A 38 8.92 -12.82 1.28
CA MET A 38 10.30 -13.01 1.79
C MET A 38 11.36 -12.29 0.94
N ASN A 39 11.03 -11.87 -0.29
CA ASN A 39 11.92 -11.13 -1.20
C ASN A 39 11.59 -9.62 -1.25
N TYR A 40 10.78 -9.11 -0.33
CA TYR A 40 10.25 -7.74 -0.37
C TYR A 40 11.35 -6.66 -0.29
N GLY A 41 12.44 -6.90 0.43
CA GLY A 41 13.53 -5.95 0.64
C GLY A 41 14.85 -6.33 -0.06
N ASP A 42 15.80 -5.39 -0.08
CA ASP A 42 17.20 -5.65 -0.45
C ASP A 42 17.92 -6.30 0.74
N GLY A 43 18.13 -7.62 0.70
CA GLY A 43 18.81 -8.39 1.75
C GLY A 43 17.87 -9.08 2.74
N ASP A 44 18.35 -9.35 3.95
CA ASP A 44 17.68 -10.21 4.95
C ASP A 44 16.64 -9.48 5.83
N ALA A 45 16.27 -8.26 5.48
CA ALA A 45 15.36 -7.44 6.29
C ALA A 45 14.13 -6.92 5.52
N PRO A 46 13.23 -7.80 5.04
CA PRO A 46 12.05 -7.37 4.29
C PRO A 46 11.14 -6.45 5.10
N LEU A 47 11.10 -6.61 6.42
CA LEU A 47 10.25 -5.81 7.30
C LEU A 47 10.68 -4.34 7.40
N LYS A 48 11.99 -4.03 7.26
CA LYS A 48 12.48 -2.64 7.29
C LYS A 48 11.89 -1.81 6.16
N ASP A 49 11.86 -2.37 4.94
CA ASP A 49 11.29 -1.68 3.79
C ASP A 49 9.76 -1.60 3.90
N LYS A 50 9.12 -2.63 4.45
CA LYS A 50 7.69 -2.62 4.73
C LYS A 50 7.31 -1.60 5.79
N ALA A 51 8.14 -1.40 6.82
CA ALA A 51 7.93 -0.39 7.84
C ALA A 51 7.84 1.03 7.24
N ASN A 52 8.69 1.35 6.26
CA ASN A 52 8.63 2.64 5.56
C ASN A 52 7.28 2.85 4.87
N PHE A 53 6.76 1.83 4.19
CA PHE A 53 5.44 1.88 3.58
C PHE A 53 4.33 2.08 4.63
N ILE A 54 4.35 1.29 5.72
CA ILE A 54 3.35 1.36 6.78
C ILE A 54 3.35 2.74 7.43
N MET A 55 4.53 3.31 7.71
CA MET A 55 4.66 4.67 8.24
C MET A 55 4.07 5.71 7.28
N SER A 56 4.39 5.62 5.98
CA SER A 56 3.82 6.54 4.97
C SER A 56 2.30 6.42 4.85
N MET A 57 1.75 5.21 4.98
CA MET A 57 0.31 5.00 5.02
C MET A 57 -0.32 5.58 6.28
N LEU A 58 0.29 5.37 7.44
CA LEU A 58 -0.21 5.90 8.71
C LEU A 58 -0.14 7.42 8.78
N GLU A 59 0.82 8.07 8.11
CA GLU A 59 0.85 9.52 7.97
C GLU A 59 -0.39 10.07 7.24
N LEU A 60 -0.91 9.33 6.25
CA LEU A 60 -2.19 9.68 5.61
C LEU A 60 -3.39 9.46 6.54
N VAL A 61 -3.31 8.47 7.43
CA VAL A 61 -4.37 8.17 8.42
C VAL A 61 -4.42 9.24 9.51
N VAL A 62 -3.27 9.59 10.06
CA VAL A 62 -3.13 10.61 11.12
C VAL A 62 -3.36 12.01 10.56
N GLY A 63 -2.90 12.28 9.34
CA GLY A 63 -3.01 13.59 8.69
C GLY A 63 -2.10 14.65 9.32
N GLY A 64 -2.40 15.92 9.06
CA GLY A 64 -1.71 17.07 9.64
C GLY A 64 -0.22 17.14 9.27
N SER A 65 0.66 17.23 10.26
CA SER A 65 2.12 17.31 10.08
C SER A 65 2.81 15.94 9.95
N GLY A 66 2.05 14.87 9.81
CA GLY A 66 2.58 13.50 9.76
C GLY A 66 2.92 12.93 11.13
N LEU A 67 3.63 11.79 11.13
CA LEU A 67 4.03 11.07 12.35
C LEU A 67 5.23 11.72 13.04
N THR A 68 5.14 11.91 14.34
CA THR A 68 6.25 12.33 15.21
C THR A 68 7.30 11.21 15.33
N ALA A 69 8.51 11.56 15.78
CA ALA A 69 9.57 10.58 16.05
C ALA A 69 9.16 9.52 17.09
N GLU A 70 8.38 9.94 18.09
CA GLU A 70 7.87 9.04 19.13
C GLU A 70 6.85 8.04 18.55
N GLU A 71 5.91 8.51 17.71
CA GLU A 71 4.94 7.66 17.01
C GLU A 71 5.63 6.65 16.09
N LYS A 72 6.63 7.10 15.31
CA LYS A 72 7.44 6.22 14.45
C LYS A 72 8.16 5.14 15.24
N SER A 73 8.73 5.47 16.41
CA SER A 73 9.43 4.52 17.28
C SER A 73 8.48 3.45 17.85
N VAL A 74 7.26 3.85 18.24
CA VAL A 74 6.25 2.91 18.74
C VAL A 74 5.78 1.96 17.63
N ILE A 75 5.52 2.49 16.41
CA ILE A 75 5.14 1.68 15.25
C ILE A 75 6.25 0.67 14.92
N ASP A 76 7.50 1.13 14.79
CA ASP A 76 8.65 0.28 14.45
C ASP A 76 8.84 -0.87 15.44
N ARG A 77 8.63 -0.62 16.74
CA ARG A 77 8.66 -1.65 17.79
C ARG A 77 7.53 -2.66 17.72
N CYS A 78 6.36 -2.25 17.23
CA CYS A 78 5.18 -3.11 17.13
C CYS A 78 5.23 -4.04 15.90
N LEU A 79 5.81 -3.58 14.80
CA LEU A 79 5.79 -4.32 13.53
C LEU A 79 6.42 -5.72 13.63
N PRO A 80 7.64 -5.93 14.18
CA PRO A 80 8.20 -7.27 14.29
C PRO A 80 7.29 -8.26 15.02
N LYS A 81 6.59 -7.78 16.06
CA LYS A 81 5.72 -8.62 16.89
C LYS A 81 4.48 -9.12 16.14
N ILE A 82 3.85 -8.26 15.32
CA ILE A 82 2.66 -8.68 14.55
C ILE A 82 3.02 -9.61 13.39
N TYR A 83 4.27 -9.55 12.88
CA TYR A 83 4.74 -10.40 11.80
C TYR A 83 5.40 -11.70 12.30
N GLU A 84 5.61 -11.89 13.60
CA GLU A 84 6.32 -13.05 14.17
C GLU A 84 5.76 -14.38 13.67
N LYS A 85 4.44 -14.58 13.77
CA LYS A 85 3.76 -15.79 13.29
C LYS A 85 3.96 -16.05 11.80
N TYR A 86 3.95 -14.99 11.01
CA TYR A 86 4.14 -15.10 9.56
C TYR A 86 5.58 -15.48 9.21
N PHE A 87 6.57 -14.92 9.89
CA PHE A 87 7.98 -15.28 9.64
C PHE A 87 8.35 -16.66 10.15
N GLU A 88 7.70 -17.14 11.20
CA GLU A 88 7.84 -18.54 11.67
C GLU A 88 7.20 -19.54 10.71
N ASN A 89 6.02 -19.22 10.18
CA ASN A 89 5.28 -20.04 9.23
C ASN A 89 4.60 -19.15 8.18
N PRO A 90 5.20 -18.96 6.98
CA PRO A 90 4.76 -17.99 5.97
C PRO A 90 3.50 -18.43 5.20
N GLU A 91 2.44 -18.75 5.93
CA GLU A 91 1.12 -19.07 5.39
C GLU A 91 0.23 -17.84 5.32
N PRO A 92 -0.66 -17.72 4.31
CA PRO A 92 -1.57 -16.58 4.17
C PRO A 92 -2.44 -16.30 5.40
N CYS A 93 -2.81 -17.34 6.17
CA CYS A 93 -3.60 -17.21 7.39
C CYS A 93 -2.83 -16.55 8.54
N ASN A 94 -1.50 -16.56 8.50
CA ASN A 94 -0.62 -15.95 9.51
C ASN A 94 -0.24 -14.51 9.16
N MET A 95 -0.59 -14.04 7.94
CA MET A 95 -0.34 -12.66 7.54
C MET A 95 -1.12 -11.70 8.45
N PRO A 96 -0.48 -10.71 9.09
CA PRO A 96 -1.18 -9.74 9.92
C PRO A 96 -2.10 -8.85 9.07
N ILE A 97 -3.13 -8.28 9.70
CA ILE A 97 -4.02 -7.27 9.12
C ILE A 97 -3.99 -6.00 9.98
N LEU A 98 -4.65 -4.93 9.55
CA LEU A 98 -4.66 -3.67 10.31
C LEU A 98 -5.20 -3.83 11.73
N GLN A 99 -6.10 -4.78 11.98
CA GLN A 99 -6.57 -5.12 13.34
C GLN A 99 -5.43 -5.53 14.25
N ASP A 100 -4.49 -6.35 13.76
CA ASP A 100 -3.36 -6.82 14.58
C ASP A 100 -2.45 -5.65 14.99
N LEU A 101 -2.21 -4.70 14.08
CA LEU A 101 -1.44 -3.48 14.38
C LEU A 101 -2.20 -2.59 15.36
N TYR A 102 -3.51 -2.39 15.15
CA TYR A 102 -4.35 -1.61 16.06
C TYR A 102 -4.32 -2.17 17.48
N ASP A 103 -4.52 -3.49 17.65
CA ASP A 103 -4.53 -4.13 18.96
C ASP A 103 -3.16 -4.05 19.63
N MET A 104 -2.08 -4.20 18.87
CA MET A 104 -0.72 -4.06 19.37
C MET A 104 -0.43 -2.62 19.84
N LEU A 105 -0.84 -1.60 19.08
CA LEU A 105 -0.70 -0.19 19.47
C LEU A 105 -1.55 0.16 20.70
N LYS A 106 -2.78 -0.31 20.74
CA LYS A 106 -3.71 -0.11 21.86
C LYS A 106 -3.20 -0.71 23.17
N GLY A 107 -2.47 -1.84 23.07
CA GLY A 107 -1.86 -2.55 24.20
C GLY A 107 -0.56 -1.91 24.73
N GLN A 108 -0.03 -0.86 24.07
CA GLN A 108 1.16 -0.18 24.58
C GLN A 108 0.85 0.59 25.87
N GLU A 109 1.83 0.66 26.79
CA GLU A 109 1.69 1.41 28.03
C GLU A 109 1.66 2.92 27.76
N GLU A 110 2.43 3.38 26.77
CA GLU A 110 2.57 4.77 26.39
C GLU A 110 1.26 5.34 25.79
N LYS A 111 0.98 6.60 26.14
CA LYS A 111 -0.18 7.33 25.61
C LYS A 111 -0.16 7.46 24.07
N VAL A 112 1.03 7.51 23.50
CA VAL A 112 1.24 7.64 22.06
C VAL A 112 0.68 6.44 21.29
N GLY A 113 0.91 5.21 21.77
CA GLY A 113 0.35 4.01 21.17
C GLY A 113 -1.17 4.02 21.17
N LYS A 114 -1.79 4.41 22.31
CA LYS A 114 -3.25 4.53 22.45
C LYS A 114 -3.84 5.63 21.56
N LYS A 115 -3.14 6.74 21.40
CA LYS A 115 -3.53 7.83 20.49
C LYS A 115 -3.54 7.33 19.04
N LEU A 116 -2.46 6.70 18.57
CA LEU A 116 -2.37 6.11 17.24
C LEU A 116 -3.49 5.08 16.98
N ALA A 117 -3.77 4.22 17.96
CA ALA A 117 -4.87 3.27 17.86
C ALA A 117 -6.22 3.99 17.69
N THR A 118 -6.48 5.06 18.45
CA THR A 118 -7.71 5.86 18.28
C THR A 118 -7.82 6.48 16.89
N GLU A 119 -6.72 7.01 16.33
CA GLU A 119 -6.68 7.59 14.99
C GLU A 119 -6.90 6.54 13.89
N MET A 120 -6.47 5.29 14.13
CA MET A 120 -6.70 4.17 13.22
C MET A 120 -8.10 3.55 13.30
N GLU A 121 -8.86 3.80 14.36
CA GLU A 121 -10.09 3.06 14.67
C GLU A 121 -11.11 3.09 13.54
N ILE A 122 -11.26 4.23 12.86
CA ILE A 122 -12.19 4.38 11.73
C ILE A 122 -11.81 3.49 10.52
N TYR A 123 -10.52 3.16 10.36
CA TYR A 123 -10.00 2.30 9.29
C TYR A 123 -9.96 0.82 9.66
N VAL A 124 -10.19 0.48 10.93
CA VAL A 124 -10.16 -0.89 11.44
C VAL A 124 -11.56 -1.40 11.71
N SER A 125 -12.32 -0.73 12.58
CA SER A 125 -13.67 -1.12 12.98
C SER A 125 -14.76 -0.13 12.53
N GLY A 126 -14.37 1.03 12.01
CA GLY A 126 -15.27 2.08 11.56
C GLY A 126 -15.70 1.95 10.09
N SER A 127 -16.23 3.03 9.54
CA SER A 127 -16.81 3.09 8.19
C SER A 127 -15.80 3.02 7.05
N LEU A 128 -14.50 3.16 7.34
CA LEU A 128 -13.42 3.16 6.35
C LEU A 128 -12.56 1.88 6.39
N ASN A 129 -13.09 0.78 6.88
CA ASN A 129 -12.38 -0.48 7.13
C ASN A 129 -12.09 -1.34 5.88
N VAL A 130 -12.09 -0.75 4.69
CA VAL A 130 -11.90 -1.46 3.41
C VAL A 130 -10.59 -2.27 3.36
N PHE A 131 -9.55 -1.79 4.04
CA PHE A 131 -8.22 -2.40 4.05
C PHE A 131 -7.95 -3.28 5.29
N ASN A 132 -8.94 -3.51 6.15
CA ASN A 132 -8.78 -4.37 7.33
C ASN A 132 -9.20 -5.82 7.05
N HIS A 133 -8.73 -6.39 5.96
CA HIS A 133 -9.01 -7.76 5.53
C HIS A 133 -7.75 -8.39 4.96
N ARG A 134 -7.65 -9.73 5.01
CA ARG A 134 -6.62 -10.45 4.25
C ARG A 134 -6.90 -10.35 2.77
N SER A 135 -5.85 -10.22 1.97
CA SER A 135 -6.00 -10.22 0.51
C SER A 135 -6.59 -11.54 0.02
N ASN A 136 -7.55 -11.43 -0.90
CA ASN A 136 -8.23 -12.58 -1.50
C ASN A 136 -8.21 -12.53 -3.04
N VAL A 137 -7.41 -11.64 -3.61
CA VAL A 137 -7.32 -11.43 -5.07
C VAL A 137 -6.11 -12.15 -5.66
N ASP A 138 -6.25 -12.68 -6.88
CA ASP A 138 -5.15 -13.32 -7.60
C ASP A 138 -4.35 -12.30 -8.42
N LEU A 139 -3.14 -11.98 -7.96
CA LEU A 139 -2.23 -11.08 -8.66
C LEU A 139 -1.35 -11.77 -9.73
N ASN A 140 -1.63 -13.02 -10.09
CA ASN A 140 -0.81 -13.77 -11.07
C ASN A 140 -1.24 -13.56 -12.52
N LYS A 141 -2.36 -12.90 -12.78
CA LYS A 141 -2.80 -12.57 -14.14
C LYS A 141 -1.80 -11.64 -14.83
N LYS A 142 -1.68 -11.80 -16.16
CA LYS A 142 -0.76 -10.99 -16.99
C LYS A 142 -1.18 -9.53 -17.07
N LEU A 143 -2.50 -9.27 -17.05
CA LEU A 143 -3.08 -7.93 -17.10
C LEU A 143 -4.05 -7.77 -15.94
N LEU A 144 -3.78 -6.81 -15.08
CA LEU A 144 -4.56 -6.49 -13.90
C LEU A 144 -4.92 -5.00 -13.91
N CYS A 145 -6.13 -4.67 -13.51
CA CYS A 145 -6.58 -3.31 -13.27
C CYS A 145 -7.20 -3.23 -11.86
N PHE A 146 -6.69 -2.34 -11.05
CA PHE A 146 -7.27 -1.99 -9.76
C PHE A 146 -8.19 -0.78 -9.94
N ASP A 147 -9.49 -1.02 -10.02
CA ASP A 147 -10.52 0.01 -10.08
C ASP A 147 -10.83 0.47 -8.65
N ILE A 148 -10.44 1.70 -8.33
CA ILE A 148 -10.63 2.34 -7.02
C ILE A 148 -11.56 3.56 -7.08
N LYS A 149 -12.33 3.70 -8.13
CA LYS A 149 -13.26 4.82 -8.33
C LYS A 149 -14.22 5.02 -7.16
N GLU A 150 -14.72 3.93 -6.61
CA GLU A 150 -15.72 3.94 -5.53
C GLU A 150 -15.12 4.06 -4.12
N LEU A 151 -13.79 4.23 -3.97
CA LEU A 151 -13.16 4.37 -2.65
C LEU A 151 -13.48 5.68 -1.92
N GLY A 152 -13.99 6.69 -2.62
CA GLY A 152 -14.16 8.02 -2.06
C GLY A 152 -12.81 8.76 -1.82
N SER A 153 -12.88 10.07 -1.61
CA SER A 153 -11.70 10.93 -1.58
C SER A 153 -10.73 10.62 -0.43
N GLN A 154 -11.23 10.24 0.74
CA GLN A 154 -10.40 9.93 1.91
C GLN A 154 -9.55 8.66 1.72
N LEU A 155 -10.14 7.61 1.11
CA LEU A 155 -9.46 6.35 0.90
C LEU A 155 -8.71 6.28 -0.43
N LYS A 156 -8.98 7.17 -1.39
CA LYS A 156 -8.38 7.10 -2.73
C LYS A 156 -6.85 7.14 -2.68
N LYS A 157 -6.26 8.08 -1.93
CA LYS A 157 -4.80 8.16 -1.77
C LYS A 157 -4.21 6.94 -1.07
N ILE A 158 -4.85 6.49 0.02
CA ILE A 158 -4.45 5.26 0.73
C ILE A 158 -4.54 4.07 -0.23
N GLY A 159 -5.61 3.95 -1.00
CA GLY A 159 -5.80 2.90 -2.00
C GLY A 159 -4.70 2.89 -3.07
N MET A 160 -4.34 4.05 -3.63
CA MET A 160 -3.25 4.17 -4.59
C MET A 160 -1.90 3.74 -3.98
N LEU A 161 -1.65 4.13 -2.73
CA LEU A 161 -0.43 3.76 -2.01
C LEU A 161 -0.37 2.24 -1.72
N VAL A 162 -1.48 1.65 -1.28
CA VAL A 162 -1.62 0.20 -1.07
C VAL A 162 -1.41 -0.58 -2.37
N ILE A 163 -2.02 -0.13 -3.47
CA ILE A 163 -1.80 -0.76 -4.79
C ILE A 163 -0.34 -0.67 -5.20
N GLN A 164 0.31 0.48 -5.03
CA GLN A 164 1.73 0.63 -5.35
C GLN A 164 2.61 -0.34 -4.55
N ASP A 165 2.29 -0.56 -3.29
CA ASP A 165 2.96 -1.54 -2.44
C ASP A 165 2.68 -2.99 -2.89
N GLN A 166 1.45 -3.33 -3.25
CA GLN A 166 1.11 -4.63 -3.83
C GLN A 166 1.84 -4.89 -5.15
N VAL A 167 2.00 -3.86 -5.98
CA VAL A 167 2.83 -3.96 -7.19
C VAL A 167 4.30 -4.17 -6.84
N TRP A 168 4.81 -3.51 -5.79
CA TRP A 168 6.16 -3.75 -5.30
C TRP A 168 6.34 -5.21 -4.83
N ASN A 169 5.39 -5.75 -4.08
CA ASN A 169 5.37 -7.17 -3.75
C ASN A 169 5.51 -8.05 -5.00
N LYS A 170 4.79 -7.69 -6.08
CA LYS A 170 4.84 -8.44 -7.34
C LYS A 170 6.16 -8.29 -8.08
N VAL A 171 6.72 -7.08 -8.11
CA VAL A 171 8.05 -6.81 -8.70
C VAL A 171 9.12 -7.61 -7.97
N SER A 172 9.10 -7.62 -6.64
CA SER A 172 10.06 -8.36 -5.83
C SER A 172 9.98 -9.88 -6.02
N GLN A 173 8.76 -10.44 -6.14
CA GLN A 173 8.55 -11.86 -6.49
C GLN A 173 9.06 -12.20 -7.89
N ASN A 174 8.91 -11.29 -8.84
CA ASN A 174 9.30 -11.49 -10.24
C ASN A 174 10.78 -11.17 -10.50
N ARG A 175 11.53 -10.71 -9.50
CA ARG A 175 12.94 -10.31 -9.63
C ARG A 175 13.76 -11.34 -10.39
N GLY A 176 14.44 -10.91 -11.44
CA GLY A 176 15.29 -11.75 -12.30
C GLY A 176 14.55 -12.74 -13.22
N SER A 177 13.21 -12.80 -13.19
CA SER A 177 12.41 -13.71 -14.00
C SER A 177 11.50 -13.01 -15.00
N LYS A 178 10.81 -11.95 -14.60
CA LYS A 178 9.82 -11.24 -15.42
C LYS A 178 9.86 -9.74 -15.17
N ALA A 179 9.71 -8.93 -16.22
CA ALA A 179 9.44 -7.51 -16.09
C ALA A 179 7.98 -7.28 -15.69
N THR A 180 7.77 -6.34 -14.75
CA THR A 180 6.44 -5.93 -14.31
C THR A 180 6.20 -4.48 -14.71
N ARG A 181 5.24 -4.24 -15.62
CA ARG A 181 4.82 -2.89 -16.02
C ARG A 181 3.71 -2.41 -15.09
N TYR A 182 3.87 -1.21 -14.57
CA TYR A 182 2.92 -0.58 -13.68
C TYR A 182 2.52 0.80 -14.20
N TYR A 183 1.25 1.02 -14.43
CA TYR A 183 0.66 2.28 -14.89
C TYR A 183 -0.20 2.83 -13.76
N ILE A 184 0.05 4.07 -13.38
CA ILE A 184 -0.76 4.81 -12.40
C ILE A 184 -1.40 5.97 -13.11
N ASP A 185 -2.71 5.96 -13.21
CA ASP A 185 -3.47 7.12 -13.65
C ASP A 185 -3.64 8.12 -12.50
N GLU A 186 -3.83 9.39 -12.84
CA GLU A 186 -3.90 10.50 -11.87
C GLU A 186 -2.73 10.50 -10.86
N PHE A 187 -1.52 10.15 -11.32
CA PHE A 187 -0.34 9.99 -10.46
C PHE A 187 -0.05 11.20 -9.59
N HIS A 188 -0.42 12.39 -10.05
CA HIS A 188 -0.27 13.65 -9.30
C HIS A 188 -0.95 13.61 -7.92
N LEU A 189 -1.96 12.75 -7.70
CA LEU A 189 -2.62 12.62 -6.40
C LEU A 189 -1.67 12.11 -5.31
N LEU A 190 -0.69 11.26 -5.66
CA LEU A 190 0.34 10.78 -4.73
C LEU A 190 1.46 11.80 -4.49
N LEU A 191 1.53 12.84 -5.33
CA LEU A 191 2.59 13.84 -5.27
C LEU A 191 2.20 15.07 -4.45
N LYS A 192 0.93 15.18 -4.05
CA LYS A 192 0.42 16.33 -3.27
C LYS A 192 0.89 16.34 -1.83
N ASP A 193 1.19 15.18 -1.26
CA ASP A 193 1.68 15.04 0.11
C ASP A 193 3.16 14.65 0.05
N GLU A 194 4.02 15.34 0.78
CA GLU A 194 5.48 15.15 0.77
C GLU A 194 5.88 13.69 1.06
N GLN A 195 5.20 13.05 1.99
CA GLN A 195 5.50 11.68 2.41
C GLN A 195 5.17 10.65 1.32
N THR A 196 3.98 10.74 0.72
CA THR A 196 3.60 9.84 -0.38
C THR A 196 4.44 10.08 -1.62
N ALA A 197 4.83 11.33 -1.88
CA ALA A 197 5.74 11.69 -2.94
C ALA A 197 7.13 11.07 -2.72
N SER A 198 7.71 11.25 -1.55
CA SER A 198 9.02 10.70 -1.16
C SER A 198 9.02 9.16 -1.26
N TYR A 199 7.99 8.50 -0.71
CA TYR A 199 7.84 7.05 -0.83
C TYR A 199 7.74 6.61 -2.30
N SER A 200 6.93 7.30 -3.12
CA SER A 200 6.77 6.95 -4.53
C SER A 200 8.08 7.08 -5.31
N VAL A 201 8.85 8.14 -5.07
CA VAL A 201 10.16 8.33 -5.70
C VAL A 201 11.13 7.21 -5.30
N GLU A 202 11.19 6.87 -4.02
CA GLU A 202 12.06 5.80 -3.51
C GLU A 202 11.71 4.45 -4.13
N ILE A 203 10.43 4.06 -4.08
CA ILE A 203 9.98 2.76 -4.58
C ILE A 203 10.15 2.65 -6.10
N TRP A 204 9.97 3.74 -6.87
CA TRP A 204 10.17 3.74 -8.32
C TRP A 204 11.64 3.58 -8.71
N LYS A 205 12.58 4.12 -7.92
CA LYS A 205 14.03 3.84 -8.10
C LYS A 205 14.32 2.35 -7.92
N ARG A 206 13.69 1.71 -6.92
CA ARG A 206 13.83 0.27 -6.67
C ARG A 206 13.17 -0.57 -7.77
N PHE A 207 11.99 -0.18 -8.25
CA PHE A 207 11.31 -0.85 -9.38
C PHE A 207 12.26 -1.03 -10.55
N ARG A 208 12.92 0.04 -10.99
CA ARG A 208 13.88 0.01 -12.11
C ARG A 208 15.00 -1.00 -11.90
N LYS A 209 15.54 -1.07 -10.69
CA LYS A 209 16.60 -2.02 -10.33
C LYS A 209 16.15 -3.48 -10.41
N TRP A 210 14.84 -3.75 -10.16
CA TRP A 210 14.31 -5.11 -10.02
C TRP A 210 13.40 -5.55 -11.18
N GLY A 211 13.43 -4.83 -12.29
CA GLY A 211 12.65 -5.16 -13.50
C GLY A 211 11.22 -4.63 -13.48
N GLY A 212 10.91 -3.73 -12.56
CA GLY A 212 9.67 -2.95 -12.59
C GLY A 212 9.80 -1.75 -13.53
N ILE A 213 8.74 -1.45 -14.27
CA ILE A 213 8.66 -0.33 -15.21
C ILE A 213 7.45 0.52 -14.82
N PRO A 214 7.62 1.49 -13.89
CA PRO A 214 6.53 2.36 -13.49
C PRO A 214 6.30 3.46 -14.53
N THR A 215 5.03 3.82 -14.73
CA THR A 215 4.58 4.88 -15.64
C THR A 215 3.48 5.67 -14.94
N GLY A 216 3.73 6.92 -14.62
CA GLY A 216 2.73 7.86 -14.12
C GLY A 216 2.02 8.56 -15.27
N ILE A 217 0.71 8.65 -15.18
CA ILE A 217 -0.15 9.38 -16.12
C ILE A 217 -0.74 10.56 -15.36
N THR A 218 -0.70 11.72 -15.97
CA THR A 218 -1.28 12.96 -15.43
C THR A 218 -1.79 13.84 -16.54
N GLN A 219 -2.82 14.60 -16.28
CA GLN A 219 -3.41 15.55 -17.24
C GLN A 219 -2.60 16.85 -17.31
N ASN A 220 -1.81 17.18 -16.28
CA ASN A 220 -1.08 18.44 -16.21
C ASN A 220 0.35 18.22 -15.72
N VAL A 221 1.33 18.52 -16.58
CA VAL A 221 2.78 18.41 -16.24
C VAL A 221 3.17 19.31 -15.06
N LYS A 222 2.47 20.45 -14.85
CA LYS A 222 2.72 21.33 -13.70
C LYS A 222 2.49 20.62 -12.36
N ASP A 223 1.62 19.63 -12.32
CA ASP A 223 1.36 18.85 -11.10
C ASP A 223 2.58 17.99 -10.70
N LEU A 224 3.48 17.73 -11.63
CA LEU A 224 4.75 17.04 -11.38
C LEU A 224 5.84 17.98 -10.86
N SER A 225 5.70 19.29 -11.04
CA SER A 225 6.69 20.29 -10.61
C SER A 225 6.65 20.61 -9.10
N LEU A 226 5.66 20.08 -8.39
CA LEU A 226 5.58 20.16 -6.92
C LEU A 226 6.64 19.30 -6.23
N ILE A 227 7.27 18.41 -6.96
CA ILE A 227 8.41 17.64 -6.49
C ILE A 227 9.65 18.30 -7.08
N HIS A 228 10.49 18.86 -6.23
CA HIS A 228 11.85 19.20 -6.60
C HIS A 228 12.62 17.88 -6.86
N ILE A 229 12.46 17.34 -8.07
CA ILE A 229 13.26 16.23 -8.58
C ILE A 229 14.41 16.84 -9.35
#